data_6ba995d1f0706e8db872482680017f77
#
_entry.id   6ba995d1f0706e8db872482680017f77
#
_cell.length_a   1.000
_cell.length_b   1.000
_cell.length_c   1.000
_cell.angle_alpha   90.00
_cell.angle_beta   90.00
_cell.angle_gamma   90.00
#
_symmetry.space_group_name_H-M   'P 1'
#
loop_
_entity.id
_entity.type
_entity.pdbx_description
1 polymer ?
#
loop_
_entity_poly.entity_id
_entity_poly.type
_entity_poly.pdbx_seq_one_letter_code
_entity_poly.pdbx_strand_id
1 'polypeptide(L)'
;MSFFDKLKEGLAKTKASFTEKVNNVFKNFRKVDEELLEELEEALILSDVGFETSTKIIKQLRDKIKINKIEDSEEVKKELCNIISDILSKNDNSLKLNTKPSVILVVGVNGAGKTTSIGKMAASFKEQGKKVLVAAADTFRAAAIEQLEVWTERAGVEMLKRPEGSDPASVAFDASKKAKEEGYDIVIIDTAGRLHTKKNLMDELGKINRTILKEIPDADIETLIVLDGTSGQNAVIQAKEFAEVTNITGIVLTKLDGTAKGGVVIGICSELNIPVKFIGVGEGINDLQKFDSKEFARALLG
;
A
#
# COMPACT_ATOMS: atom_id res chain seq x y z
N MET A 1 19.72 6.36 10.51
CA MET A 1 18.61 5.57 11.11
C MET A 1 18.37 4.38 10.19
N SER A 2 18.34 3.16 10.71
CA SER A 2 18.11 1.98 9.88
C SER A 2 16.68 1.97 9.34
N PHE A 3 16.41 1.17 8.30
CA PHE A 3 15.06 0.91 7.78
C PHE A 3 14.10 0.49 8.91
N PHE A 4 14.53 -0.46 9.73
CA PHE A 4 13.75 -1.00 10.84
C PHE A 4 13.46 0.04 11.93
N ASP A 5 14.38 0.95 12.22
CA ASP A 5 14.17 2.02 13.21
C ASP A 5 13.05 2.97 12.75
N LYS A 6 13.06 3.40 11.48
CA LYS A 6 12.01 4.24 10.90
C LYS A 6 10.65 3.55 10.89
N LEU A 7 10.62 2.27 10.52
CA LEU A 7 9.42 1.46 10.53
C LEU A 7 8.85 1.36 11.95
N LYS A 8 9.69 1.07 12.93
CA LYS A 8 9.31 0.95 14.34
C LYS A 8 8.79 2.27 14.91
N GLU A 9 9.42 3.39 14.56
CA GLU A 9 8.98 4.72 14.96
C GLU A 9 7.63 5.08 14.31
N GLY A 10 7.51 4.90 13.00
CA GLY A 10 6.26 5.17 12.27
C GLY A 10 5.09 4.29 12.70
N LEU A 11 5.34 3.04 13.12
CA LEU A 11 4.31 2.14 13.62
C LEU A 11 4.10 2.23 15.14
N ALA A 12 4.75 3.14 15.87
CA ALA A 12 4.70 3.15 17.33
C ALA A 12 3.27 3.25 17.89
N LYS A 13 2.41 4.10 17.30
CA LYS A 13 1.01 4.25 17.71
C LYS A 13 0.19 2.99 17.39
N THR A 14 0.36 2.44 16.21
CA THR A 14 -0.28 1.19 15.78
C THR A 14 0.14 0.04 16.68
N LYS A 15 1.45 -0.11 16.88
CA LYS A 15 2.00 -1.14 17.77
C LYS A 15 1.45 -1.02 19.18
N ALA A 16 1.53 0.17 19.77
CA ALA A 16 1.03 0.40 21.14
C ALA A 16 -0.43 -0.06 21.27
N SER A 17 -1.32 0.38 20.37
CA SER A 17 -2.72 0.04 20.40
C SER A 17 -2.97 -1.46 20.16
N PHE A 18 -2.33 -2.05 19.15
CA PHE A 18 -2.50 -3.47 18.82
C PHE A 18 -1.95 -4.38 19.92
N THR A 19 -0.70 -4.14 20.32
CA THR A 19 -0.03 -4.94 21.34
C THR A 19 -0.70 -4.81 22.70
N GLU A 20 -1.19 -3.62 23.08
CA GLU A 20 -1.91 -3.42 24.32
C GLU A 20 -3.18 -4.24 24.37
N LYS A 21 -4.01 -4.21 23.32
CA LYS A 21 -5.27 -4.96 23.25
C LYS A 21 -5.00 -6.46 23.31
N VAL A 22 -4.09 -6.97 22.48
CA VAL A 22 -3.76 -8.42 22.46
C VAL A 22 -3.13 -8.87 23.78
N ASN A 23 -2.18 -8.11 24.34
CA ASN A 23 -1.55 -8.48 25.60
C ASN A 23 -2.51 -8.41 26.80
N ASN A 24 -3.49 -7.49 26.78
CA ASN A 24 -4.47 -7.41 27.86
C ASN A 24 -5.34 -8.67 27.89
N VAL A 25 -5.70 -9.22 26.73
CA VAL A 25 -6.38 -10.53 26.68
C VAL A 25 -5.50 -11.59 27.34
N PHE A 26 -4.25 -11.76 26.92
CA PHE A 26 -3.35 -12.77 27.50
C PHE A 26 -3.05 -12.58 29.00
N LYS A 27 -3.10 -11.36 29.53
CA LYS A 27 -2.94 -11.10 30.97
C LYS A 27 -4.14 -11.54 31.79
N ASN A 28 -5.34 -11.45 31.21
CA ASN A 28 -6.59 -11.79 31.90
C ASN A 28 -6.88 -13.28 31.89
N PHE A 29 -6.35 -14.01 30.93
CA PHE A 29 -6.63 -15.45 30.75
C PHE A 29 -5.40 -16.30 31.08
N ARG A 30 -5.60 -17.27 32.00
CA ARG A 30 -4.57 -18.24 32.41
C ARG A 30 -4.75 -19.60 31.76
N LYS A 31 -5.86 -19.81 31.08
CA LYS A 31 -6.20 -21.08 30.42
C LYS A 31 -6.46 -20.82 28.95
N VAL A 32 -6.12 -21.80 28.13
CA VAL A 32 -6.40 -21.80 26.70
C VAL A 32 -7.78 -22.44 26.49
N ASP A 33 -8.81 -21.60 26.45
CA ASP A 33 -10.21 -21.98 26.27
C ASP A 33 -10.91 -21.13 25.19
N GLU A 34 -12.19 -21.38 24.95
CA GLU A 34 -12.95 -20.63 23.94
C GLU A 34 -13.11 -19.17 24.33
N GLU A 35 -13.20 -18.83 25.61
CA GLU A 35 -13.33 -17.43 26.04
C GLU A 35 -12.10 -16.62 25.68
N LEU A 36 -10.88 -17.18 25.83
CA LEU A 36 -9.65 -16.56 25.34
C LEU A 36 -9.69 -16.28 23.83
N LEU A 37 -10.20 -17.23 23.04
CA LEU A 37 -10.28 -17.09 21.58
C LEU A 37 -11.29 -16.04 21.14
N GLU A 38 -12.44 -15.94 21.82
CA GLU A 38 -13.47 -14.93 21.58
C GLU A 38 -12.94 -13.52 21.90
N GLU A 39 -12.26 -13.33 23.02
CA GLU A 39 -11.64 -12.06 23.40
C GLU A 39 -10.50 -11.66 22.45
N LEU A 40 -9.72 -12.63 21.96
CA LEU A 40 -8.71 -12.36 20.92
C LEU A 40 -9.36 -11.93 19.59
N GLU A 41 -10.48 -12.54 19.19
CA GLU A 41 -11.22 -12.14 17.99
C GLU A 41 -11.70 -10.69 18.13
N GLU A 42 -12.30 -10.33 19.26
CA GLU A 42 -12.73 -8.96 19.53
C GLU A 42 -11.56 -7.98 19.50
N ALA A 43 -10.42 -8.31 20.13
CA ALA A 43 -9.23 -7.47 20.14
C ALA A 43 -8.68 -7.23 18.73
N LEU A 44 -8.71 -8.23 17.84
CA LEU A 44 -8.32 -8.11 16.44
C LEU A 44 -9.28 -7.19 15.67
N ILE A 45 -10.58 -7.35 15.84
CA ILE A 45 -11.61 -6.50 15.21
C ILE A 45 -11.44 -5.04 15.65
N LEU A 46 -11.30 -4.80 16.96
CA LEU A 46 -11.07 -3.47 17.52
C LEU A 46 -9.74 -2.84 17.11
N SER A 47 -8.83 -3.64 16.55
CA SER A 47 -7.56 -3.19 15.99
C SER A 47 -7.61 -2.97 14.47
N ASP A 48 -8.81 -2.86 13.88
CA ASP A 48 -9.06 -2.66 12.44
C ASP A 48 -8.56 -3.80 11.54
N VAL A 49 -8.35 -5.02 12.05
CA VAL A 49 -8.04 -6.21 11.22
C VAL A 49 -9.22 -6.58 10.32
N GLY A 50 -10.44 -6.29 10.75
CA GLY A 50 -11.69 -6.60 10.07
C GLY A 50 -12.28 -7.94 10.50
N PHE A 51 -13.62 -8.03 10.46
CA PHE A 51 -14.35 -9.18 10.98
C PHE A 51 -13.97 -10.50 10.27
N GLU A 52 -14.05 -10.53 8.93
CA GLU A 52 -13.76 -11.76 8.16
C GLU A 52 -12.33 -12.27 8.40
N THR A 53 -11.36 -11.35 8.44
CA THR A 53 -9.95 -11.71 8.67
C THR A 53 -9.72 -12.17 10.11
N SER A 54 -10.33 -11.51 11.10
CA SER A 54 -10.22 -11.90 12.52
C SER A 54 -10.78 -13.29 12.75
N THR A 55 -11.99 -13.58 12.26
CA THR A 55 -12.61 -14.91 12.33
C THR A 55 -11.74 -15.98 11.68
N LYS A 56 -11.12 -15.68 10.53
CA LYS A 56 -10.22 -16.60 9.84
C LYS A 56 -8.94 -16.87 10.64
N ILE A 57 -8.35 -15.84 11.24
CA ILE A 57 -7.16 -15.96 12.10
C ILE A 57 -7.49 -16.84 13.31
N ILE A 58 -8.60 -16.57 14.01
CA ILE A 58 -9.01 -17.31 15.21
C ILE A 58 -9.34 -18.77 14.88
N LYS A 59 -9.98 -19.02 13.73
CA LYS A 59 -10.20 -20.39 13.27
C LYS A 59 -8.88 -21.16 13.07
N GLN A 60 -7.91 -20.56 12.40
CA GLN A 60 -6.60 -21.18 12.20
C GLN A 60 -5.86 -21.39 13.52
N LEU A 61 -5.94 -20.42 14.44
CA LEU A 61 -5.35 -20.51 15.77
C LEU A 61 -5.97 -21.65 16.57
N ARG A 62 -7.30 -21.78 16.57
CA ARG A 62 -8.03 -22.88 17.21
C ARG A 62 -7.60 -24.26 16.68
N ASP A 63 -7.47 -24.39 15.36
CA ASP A 63 -7.02 -25.62 14.73
C ASP A 63 -5.59 -25.98 15.15
N LYS A 64 -4.68 -25.00 15.17
CA LYS A 64 -3.30 -25.21 15.60
C LYS A 64 -3.17 -25.56 17.08
N ILE A 65 -3.95 -24.91 17.95
CA ILE A 65 -4.01 -25.24 19.38
C ILE A 65 -4.41 -26.71 19.57
N LYS A 66 -5.44 -27.19 18.87
CA LYS A 66 -5.90 -28.57 18.94
C LYS A 66 -4.87 -29.58 18.43
N ILE A 67 -4.27 -29.29 17.26
CA ILE A 67 -3.29 -30.19 16.62
C ILE A 67 -2.02 -30.30 17.46
N ASN A 68 -1.50 -29.19 17.94
CA ASN A 68 -0.24 -29.11 18.67
C ASN A 68 -0.41 -29.28 20.18
N LYS A 69 -1.65 -29.42 20.68
CA LYS A 69 -2.01 -29.51 22.12
C LYS A 69 -1.39 -28.39 22.94
N ILE A 70 -1.56 -27.15 22.48
CA ILE A 70 -1.01 -25.96 23.13
C ILE A 70 -1.85 -25.65 24.38
N GLU A 71 -1.23 -25.61 25.54
CA GLU A 71 -1.86 -25.30 26.83
C GLU A 71 -1.32 -23.99 27.44
N ASP A 72 -0.19 -23.49 26.93
CA ASP A 72 0.46 -22.28 27.42
C ASP A 72 0.05 -21.05 26.58
N SER A 73 -0.34 -19.98 27.27
CA SER A 73 -0.79 -18.72 26.66
C SER A 73 0.33 -18.02 25.84
N GLU A 74 1.59 -18.14 26.23
CA GLU A 74 2.70 -17.57 25.47
C GLU A 74 2.93 -18.34 24.15
N GLU A 75 2.69 -19.66 24.14
CA GLU A 75 2.72 -20.45 22.91
C GLU A 75 1.56 -20.07 21.97
N VAL A 76 0.34 -19.83 22.53
CA VAL A 76 -0.81 -19.32 21.75
C VAL A 76 -0.46 -17.96 21.10
N LYS A 77 0.14 -17.06 21.86
CA LYS A 77 0.57 -15.75 21.36
C LYS A 77 1.59 -15.89 20.21
N LYS A 78 2.57 -16.77 20.38
CA LYS A 78 3.56 -17.05 19.34
C LYS A 78 2.91 -17.60 18.06
N GLU A 79 1.92 -18.49 18.21
CA GLU A 79 1.22 -19.06 17.07
C GLU A 79 0.32 -18.03 16.37
N LEU A 80 -0.33 -17.12 17.12
CA LEU A 80 -1.03 -15.98 16.56
C LEU A 80 -0.08 -15.10 15.73
N CYS A 81 1.13 -14.82 16.23
CA CYS A 81 2.15 -14.08 15.50
C CYS A 81 2.56 -14.78 14.20
N ASN A 82 2.71 -16.12 14.23
CA ASN A 82 3.04 -16.91 13.05
C ASN A 82 1.94 -16.80 11.99
N ILE A 83 0.67 -16.97 12.38
CA ILE A 83 -0.47 -16.88 11.46
C ILE A 83 -0.54 -15.51 10.81
N ILE A 84 -0.37 -14.43 11.58
CA ILE A 84 -0.35 -13.05 11.04
C ILE A 84 0.83 -12.86 10.08
N SER A 85 2.03 -13.34 10.44
CA SER A 85 3.21 -13.28 9.58
C SER A 85 3.00 -14.03 8.25
N ASP A 86 2.37 -15.20 8.30
CA ASP A 86 2.03 -15.99 7.11
C ASP A 86 1.07 -15.24 6.18
N ILE A 87 0.04 -14.59 6.76
CA ILE A 87 -0.92 -13.76 6.01
C ILE A 87 -0.18 -12.60 5.29
N LEU A 88 0.69 -11.90 6.01
CA LEU A 88 1.43 -10.76 5.48
C LEU A 88 2.44 -11.16 4.39
N SER A 89 2.95 -12.40 4.44
CA SER A 89 3.96 -12.93 3.52
C SER A 89 3.38 -13.66 2.30
N LYS A 90 2.05 -13.75 2.18
CA LYS A 90 1.38 -14.56 1.16
C LYS A 90 1.70 -14.14 -0.27
N ASN A 91 1.90 -12.86 -0.51
CA ASN A 91 2.08 -12.29 -1.85
C ASN A 91 3.52 -11.79 -2.04
N ASP A 92 3.98 -11.77 -3.31
CA ASP A 92 5.25 -11.14 -3.69
C ASP A 92 5.12 -9.61 -3.64
N ASN A 93 5.81 -8.99 -2.70
CA ASN A 93 5.79 -7.55 -2.48
C ASN A 93 6.77 -6.77 -3.36
N SER A 94 7.55 -7.45 -4.23
CA SER A 94 8.48 -6.81 -5.16
C SER A 94 7.75 -6.11 -6.31
N LEU A 95 8.33 -5.01 -6.81
CA LEU A 95 7.86 -4.37 -8.04
C LEU A 95 8.42 -5.11 -9.26
N LYS A 96 7.60 -5.26 -10.28
CA LYS A 96 8.02 -5.79 -11.59
C LYS A 96 8.40 -4.60 -12.49
N LEU A 97 9.68 -4.26 -12.53
CA LEU A 97 10.25 -3.15 -13.29
C LEU A 97 11.48 -3.64 -14.06
N ASN A 98 11.29 -4.65 -14.92
CA ASN A 98 12.39 -5.33 -15.64
C ASN A 98 12.63 -4.69 -17.02
N THR A 99 11.66 -3.91 -17.52
CA THR A 99 11.76 -3.24 -18.83
C THR A 99 12.32 -1.83 -18.71
N LYS A 100 12.77 -1.28 -19.84
CA LYS A 100 13.27 0.09 -19.93
C LYS A 100 12.63 0.82 -21.11
N PRO A 101 11.70 1.76 -20.85
CA PRO A 101 11.17 2.14 -19.54
C PRO A 101 10.16 1.11 -19.00
N SER A 102 10.08 1.02 -17.66
CA SER A 102 8.93 0.46 -16.96
C SER A 102 7.97 1.58 -16.55
N VAL A 103 6.69 1.28 -16.37
CA VAL A 103 5.66 2.29 -16.05
C VAL A 103 4.99 1.97 -14.71
N ILE A 104 4.83 2.99 -13.88
CA ILE A 104 4.05 2.93 -12.65
C ILE A 104 2.86 3.87 -12.80
N LEU A 105 1.66 3.31 -12.87
CA LEU A 105 0.40 4.06 -12.87
C LEU A 105 -0.11 4.16 -11.44
N VAL A 106 -0.29 5.39 -10.93
CA VAL A 106 -0.71 5.63 -9.55
C VAL A 106 -2.17 6.04 -9.50
N VAL A 107 -3.00 5.21 -8.85
CA VAL A 107 -4.45 5.43 -8.72
C VAL A 107 -4.85 5.55 -7.25
N GLY A 108 -6.08 5.99 -6.97
CA GLY A 108 -6.63 6.11 -5.61
C GLY A 108 -7.45 7.37 -5.42
N VAL A 109 -8.22 7.45 -4.35
CA VAL A 109 -9.10 8.60 -4.07
C VAL A 109 -8.30 9.87 -3.77
N ASN A 110 -8.96 11.02 -3.87
CA ASN A 110 -8.36 12.29 -3.47
C ASN A 110 -8.05 12.31 -1.97
N GLY A 111 -6.89 12.85 -1.59
CA GLY A 111 -6.45 12.90 -0.19
C GLY A 111 -5.78 11.62 0.35
N ALA A 112 -5.76 10.53 -0.42
CA ALA A 112 -5.10 9.29 -0.02
C ALA A 112 -3.55 9.40 0.03
N GLY A 113 -2.96 10.48 -0.51
CA GLY A 113 -1.51 10.67 -0.52
C GLY A 113 -0.81 10.28 -1.83
N LYS A 114 -1.54 10.22 -2.97
CA LYS A 114 -0.97 9.89 -4.29
C LYS A 114 0.24 10.74 -4.63
N THR A 115 0.05 12.05 -4.72
CA THR A 115 1.09 13.03 -5.12
C THR A 115 2.33 12.94 -4.24
N THR A 116 2.14 12.83 -2.93
CA THR A 116 3.23 12.63 -1.95
C THR A 116 3.95 11.30 -2.17
N SER A 117 3.21 10.21 -2.40
CA SER A 117 3.79 8.89 -2.66
C SER A 117 4.58 8.85 -3.95
N ILE A 118 4.10 9.52 -5.01
CA ILE A 118 4.81 9.65 -6.29
C ILE A 118 6.15 10.34 -6.08
N GLY A 119 6.18 11.49 -5.39
CA GLY A 119 7.41 12.22 -5.12
C GLY A 119 8.43 11.40 -4.33
N LYS A 120 7.96 10.68 -3.29
CA LYS A 120 8.80 9.81 -2.48
C LYS A 120 9.33 8.59 -3.26
N MET A 121 8.49 7.96 -4.08
CA MET A 121 8.93 6.87 -4.98
C MET A 121 9.97 7.37 -5.98
N ALA A 122 9.72 8.52 -6.61
CA ALA A 122 10.63 9.11 -7.57
C ALA A 122 12.01 9.41 -6.96
N ALA A 123 12.05 9.98 -5.75
CA ALA A 123 13.27 10.21 -5.00
C ALA A 123 14.02 8.90 -4.70
N SER A 124 13.30 7.90 -4.21
CA SER A 124 13.89 6.58 -3.90
C SER A 124 14.47 5.88 -5.13
N PHE A 125 13.80 5.94 -6.29
CA PHE A 125 14.34 5.38 -7.53
C PHE A 125 15.55 6.16 -8.02
N LYS A 126 15.54 7.49 -7.92
CA LYS A 126 16.70 8.33 -8.27
C LYS A 126 17.91 8.01 -7.39
N GLU A 127 17.73 7.84 -6.08
CA GLU A 127 18.79 7.42 -5.16
C GLU A 127 19.38 6.04 -5.54
N GLN A 128 18.59 5.17 -6.17
CA GLN A 128 19.04 3.89 -6.73
C GLN A 128 19.72 4.03 -8.11
N GLY A 129 19.98 5.28 -8.58
CA GLY A 129 20.63 5.55 -9.87
C GLY A 129 19.71 5.42 -11.09
N LYS A 130 18.38 5.34 -10.91
CA LYS A 130 17.43 5.26 -12.02
C LYS A 130 17.12 6.64 -12.59
N LYS A 131 17.00 6.74 -13.92
CA LYS A 131 16.49 7.93 -14.61
C LYS A 131 14.96 7.87 -14.58
N VAL A 132 14.31 8.79 -13.86
CA VAL A 132 12.88 8.81 -13.58
C VAL A 132 12.21 9.99 -14.24
N LEU A 133 11.07 9.75 -14.91
CA LEU A 133 10.15 10.77 -15.43
C LEU A 133 8.83 10.68 -14.66
N VAL A 134 8.29 11.80 -14.20
CA VAL A 134 6.95 11.89 -13.59
C VAL A 134 6.01 12.58 -14.57
N ALA A 135 4.81 12.05 -14.78
CA ALA A 135 3.80 12.60 -15.68
C ALA A 135 2.54 13.01 -14.89
N ALA A 136 2.13 14.28 -15.03
CA ALA A 136 0.95 14.84 -14.36
C ALA A 136 -0.31 14.59 -15.20
N ALA A 137 -0.95 13.42 -15.03
CA ALA A 137 -2.16 13.09 -15.75
C ALA A 137 -3.46 13.35 -14.94
N ASP A 138 -3.42 13.86 -13.70
CA ASP A 138 -4.56 14.50 -13.01
C ASP A 138 -4.74 15.94 -13.54
N THR A 139 -5.07 16.05 -14.83
CA THR A 139 -5.07 17.32 -15.59
C THR A 139 -6.21 18.27 -15.23
N PHE A 140 -7.21 17.80 -14.51
CA PHE A 140 -8.39 18.61 -14.13
C PHE A 140 -8.23 19.38 -12.83
N ARG A 141 -7.07 19.24 -12.17
CA ARG A 141 -6.81 19.84 -10.87
C ARG A 141 -5.49 20.59 -10.87
N ALA A 142 -5.55 21.91 -11.19
CA ALA A 142 -4.38 22.77 -11.21
C ALA A 142 -3.52 22.65 -9.93
N ALA A 143 -4.15 22.69 -8.77
CA ALA A 143 -3.44 22.55 -7.49
C ALA A 143 -2.76 21.17 -7.31
N ALA A 144 -3.25 20.11 -7.95
CA ALA A 144 -2.58 18.81 -7.92
C ALA A 144 -1.31 18.81 -8.79
N ILE A 145 -1.36 19.46 -9.94
CA ILE A 145 -0.20 19.62 -10.83
C ILE A 145 0.88 20.44 -10.10
N GLU A 146 0.53 21.58 -9.49
CA GLU A 146 1.46 22.42 -8.73
C GLU A 146 2.07 21.64 -7.53
N GLN A 147 1.24 20.89 -6.79
CA GLN A 147 1.73 20.06 -5.70
C GLN A 147 2.72 18.99 -6.19
N LEU A 148 2.42 18.35 -7.33
CA LEU A 148 3.31 17.34 -7.91
C LEU A 148 4.65 17.96 -8.36
N GLU A 149 4.63 19.17 -8.89
CA GLU A 149 5.83 19.91 -9.29
C GLU A 149 6.76 20.15 -8.09
N VAL A 150 6.21 20.61 -6.95
CA VAL A 150 7.00 20.77 -5.72
C VAL A 150 7.64 19.45 -5.28
N TRP A 151 6.94 18.32 -5.40
CA TRP A 151 7.49 17.02 -5.04
C TRP A 151 8.56 16.54 -6.01
N THR A 152 8.38 16.75 -7.31
CA THR A 152 9.38 16.38 -8.33
C THR A 152 10.65 17.22 -8.24
N GLU A 153 10.53 18.51 -7.93
CA GLU A 153 11.67 19.39 -7.63
C GLU A 153 12.45 18.90 -6.41
N ARG A 154 11.76 18.57 -5.31
CA ARG A 154 12.40 18.00 -4.11
C ARG A 154 13.09 16.66 -4.38
N ALA A 155 12.49 15.81 -5.19
CA ALA A 155 13.08 14.57 -5.64
C ALA A 155 14.21 14.78 -6.66
N GLY A 156 14.28 15.97 -7.28
CA GLY A 156 15.22 16.33 -8.34
C GLY A 156 15.04 15.47 -9.59
N VAL A 157 13.80 15.14 -9.94
CA VAL A 157 13.42 14.39 -11.14
C VAL A 157 12.64 15.28 -12.10
N GLU A 158 12.64 14.92 -13.37
CA GLU A 158 11.91 15.66 -14.39
C GLU A 158 10.42 15.36 -14.33
N MET A 159 9.60 16.40 -14.54
CA MET A 159 8.16 16.30 -14.65
C MET A 159 7.68 16.71 -16.04
N LEU A 160 6.81 15.89 -16.63
CA LEU A 160 6.06 16.21 -17.84
C LEU A 160 4.65 16.63 -17.46
N LYS A 161 4.26 17.83 -17.88
CA LYS A 161 2.90 18.36 -17.70
C LYS A 161 2.36 18.95 -18.99
N ARG A 162 1.05 19.01 -19.12
CA ARG A 162 0.32 19.73 -20.16
C ARG A 162 -0.61 20.76 -19.53
N PRO A 163 -1.17 21.70 -20.31
CA PRO A 163 -2.17 22.64 -19.82
C PRO A 163 -3.33 21.94 -19.10
N GLU A 164 -3.92 22.62 -18.11
CA GLU A 164 -5.11 22.15 -17.40
C GLU A 164 -6.21 21.76 -18.38
N GLY A 165 -6.94 20.69 -18.09
CA GLY A 165 -8.01 20.13 -18.94
C GLY A 165 -7.53 19.32 -20.13
N SER A 166 -6.23 19.12 -20.31
CA SER A 166 -5.70 18.22 -21.36
C SER A 166 -6.19 16.79 -21.13
N ASP A 167 -6.30 15.99 -22.20
CA ASP A 167 -6.63 14.58 -22.11
C ASP A 167 -5.53 13.80 -21.36
N PRO A 168 -5.85 13.11 -20.22
CA PRO A 168 -4.86 12.31 -19.46
C PRO A 168 -4.08 11.31 -20.31
N ALA A 169 -4.73 10.68 -21.29
CA ALA A 169 -4.07 9.74 -22.19
C ALA A 169 -3.05 10.43 -23.10
N SER A 170 -3.23 11.73 -23.43
CA SER A 170 -2.24 12.48 -24.19
C SER A 170 -0.99 12.79 -23.37
N VAL A 171 -1.13 13.01 -22.05
CA VAL A 171 0.01 13.16 -21.13
C VAL A 171 0.77 11.83 -21.02
N ALA A 172 0.06 10.72 -20.89
CA ALA A 172 0.66 9.38 -20.86
C ALA A 172 1.40 9.04 -22.16
N PHE A 173 0.83 9.44 -23.30
CA PHE A 173 1.47 9.28 -24.62
C PHE A 173 2.81 10.01 -24.67
N ASP A 174 2.82 11.31 -24.38
CA ASP A 174 4.04 12.12 -24.45
C ASP A 174 5.11 11.63 -23.47
N ALA A 175 4.68 11.23 -22.24
CA ALA A 175 5.59 10.68 -21.24
C ALA A 175 6.21 9.36 -21.71
N SER A 176 5.41 8.46 -22.29
CA SER A 176 5.87 7.19 -22.82
C SER A 176 6.85 7.38 -23.99
N LYS A 177 6.51 8.27 -24.93
CA LYS A 177 7.35 8.60 -26.06
C LYS A 177 8.68 9.21 -25.62
N LYS A 178 8.63 10.26 -24.78
CA LYS A 178 9.83 10.91 -24.23
C LYS A 178 10.71 9.91 -23.47
N ALA A 179 10.11 9.06 -22.65
CA ALA A 179 10.85 8.10 -21.87
C ALA A 179 11.61 7.09 -22.74
N LYS A 180 10.98 6.64 -23.83
CA LYS A 180 11.60 5.73 -24.81
C LYS A 180 12.73 6.42 -25.57
N GLU A 181 12.50 7.65 -26.08
CA GLU A 181 13.47 8.40 -26.89
C GLU A 181 14.69 8.85 -26.07
N GLU A 182 14.49 9.25 -24.83
CA GLU A 182 15.56 9.77 -23.95
C GLU A 182 16.13 8.73 -22.96
N GLY A 183 15.68 7.47 -23.03
CA GLY A 183 16.24 6.35 -22.27
C GLY A 183 15.99 6.45 -20.77
N TYR A 184 14.78 6.85 -20.35
CA TYR A 184 14.36 6.75 -18.95
C TYR A 184 14.22 5.30 -18.52
N ASP A 185 14.50 5.02 -17.25
CA ASP A 185 14.30 3.68 -16.67
C ASP A 185 12.86 3.49 -16.20
N ILE A 186 12.26 4.54 -15.63
CA ILE A 186 10.94 4.48 -14.99
C ILE A 186 10.12 5.73 -15.37
N VAL A 187 8.84 5.51 -15.69
CA VAL A 187 7.83 6.56 -15.81
C VAL A 187 6.81 6.38 -14.70
N ILE A 188 6.54 7.41 -13.90
CA ILE A 188 5.49 7.41 -12.88
C ILE A 188 4.38 8.35 -13.34
N ILE A 189 3.15 7.85 -13.48
CA ILE A 189 2.00 8.60 -13.98
C ILE A 189 1.01 8.83 -12.85
N ASP A 190 0.78 10.10 -12.46
CA ASP A 190 -0.29 10.50 -11.55
C ASP A 190 -1.64 10.46 -12.28
N THR A 191 -2.70 10.01 -11.63
CA THR A 191 -4.04 9.97 -12.22
C THR A 191 -5.08 10.64 -11.32
N ALA A 192 -6.22 11.01 -11.93
CA ALA A 192 -7.36 11.55 -11.20
C ALA A 192 -7.95 10.51 -10.21
N GLY A 193 -8.40 10.99 -9.05
CA GLY A 193 -8.97 10.15 -7.97
C GLY A 193 -10.50 10.16 -7.93
N ARG A 194 -11.20 10.10 -9.08
CA ARG A 194 -12.66 10.28 -9.20
C ARG A 194 -13.44 8.97 -9.13
N LEU A 195 -13.35 8.25 -8.02
CA LEU A 195 -14.02 6.94 -7.86
C LEU A 195 -15.56 7.02 -7.95
N HIS A 196 -16.17 8.15 -7.59
CA HIS A 196 -17.62 8.35 -7.65
C HIS A 196 -18.19 8.28 -9.08
N THR A 197 -17.36 8.37 -10.11
CA THR A 197 -17.73 8.16 -11.52
C THR A 197 -16.99 6.95 -12.07
N LYS A 198 -17.25 5.76 -11.50
CA LYS A 198 -16.54 4.49 -11.80
C LYS A 198 -16.37 4.25 -13.31
N LYS A 199 -17.46 4.42 -14.10
CA LYS A 199 -17.41 4.20 -15.54
C LYS A 199 -16.41 5.12 -16.25
N ASN A 200 -16.45 6.41 -15.95
CA ASN A 200 -15.55 7.39 -16.58
C ASN A 200 -14.10 7.12 -16.21
N LEU A 201 -13.85 6.75 -14.93
CA LEU A 201 -12.53 6.39 -14.45
C LEU A 201 -12.00 5.12 -15.13
N MET A 202 -12.84 4.11 -15.30
CA MET A 202 -12.51 2.88 -16.02
C MET A 202 -12.11 3.16 -17.47
N ASP A 203 -12.90 3.98 -18.18
CA ASP A 203 -12.65 4.36 -19.56
C ASP A 203 -11.33 5.15 -19.68
N GLU A 204 -11.08 6.09 -18.76
CA GLU A 204 -9.86 6.91 -18.68
C GLU A 204 -8.61 6.03 -18.43
N LEU A 205 -8.62 5.21 -17.37
CA LEU A 205 -7.50 4.32 -17.05
C LEU A 205 -7.26 3.28 -18.16
N GLY A 206 -8.33 2.73 -18.73
CA GLY A 206 -8.24 1.84 -19.88
C GLY A 206 -7.63 2.52 -21.11
N LYS A 207 -7.95 3.80 -21.36
CA LYS A 207 -7.35 4.60 -22.44
C LYS A 207 -5.88 4.87 -22.19
N ILE A 208 -5.51 5.25 -20.96
CA ILE A 208 -4.11 5.46 -20.56
C ILE A 208 -3.30 4.18 -20.79
N ASN A 209 -3.75 3.04 -20.28
CA ASN A 209 -3.07 1.75 -20.44
C ASN A 209 -2.87 1.37 -21.92
N ARG A 210 -3.92 1.48 -22.75
CA ARG A 210 -3.80 1.22 -24.18
C ARG A 210 -2.80 2.14 -24.87
N THR A 211 -2.74 3.41 -24.46
CA THR A 211 -1.82 4.40 -25.00
C THR A 211 -0.38 4.08 -24.65
N ILE A 212 -0.10 3.70 -23.41
CA ILE A 212 1.23 3.27 -22.96
C ILE A 212 1.71 2.06 -23.76
N LEU A 213 0.89 1.02 -23.86
CA LEU A 213 1.23 -0.22 -24.58
C LEU A 213 1.39 -0.01 -26.09
N LYS A 214 0.74 1.02 -26.67
CA LYS A 214 0.94 1.37 -28.07
C LYS A 214 2.35 1.95 -28.32
N GLU A 215 2.86 2.77 -27.38
CA GLU A 215 4.19 3.39 -27.48
C GLU A 215 5.31 2.46 -27.01
N ILE A 216 5.04 1.67 -25.97
CA ILE A 216 5.98 0.75 -25.34
C ILE A 216 5.30 -0.61 -25.16
N PRO A 217 5.21 -1.44 -26.24
CA PRO A 217 4.44 -2.68 -26.24
C PRO A 217 4.84 -3.70 -25.16
N ASP A 218 6.13 -3.73 -24.81
CA ASP A 218 6.70 -4.69 -23.87
C ASP A 218 6.93 -4.09 -22.48
N ALA A 219 6.31 -2.92 -22.17
CA ALA A 219 6.51 -2.27 -20.88
C ALA A 219 5.95 -3.11 -19.72
N ASP A 220 6.75 -3.32 -18.68
CA ASP A 220 6.21 -3.69 -17.38
C ASP A 220 5.37 -2.52 -16.85
N ILE A 221 4.09 -2.77 -16.58
CA ILE A 221 3.17 -1.79 -16.03
C ILE A 221 2.74 -2.23 -14.64
N GLU A 222 3.12 -1.47 -13.62
CA GLU A 222 2.60 -1.59 -12.26
C GLU A 222 1.48 -0.56 -12.04
N THR A 223 0.29 -1.00 -11.70
CA THR A 223 -0.82 -0.13 -11.29
C THR A 223 -0.93 -0.16 -9.77
N LEU A 224 -0.47 0.90 -9.13
CA LEU A 224 -0.42 1.01 -7.68
C LEU A 224 -1.60 1.83 -7.16
N ILE A 225 -2.44 1.22 -6.31
CA ILE A 225 -3.45 1.96 -5.58
C ILE A 225 -2.88 2.54 -4.30
N VAL A 226 -3.10 3.84 -4.09
CA VAL A 226 -2.74 4.53 -2.85
C VAL A 226 -3.94 4.59 -1.93
N LEU A 227 -3.80 4.04 -0.73
CA LEU A 227 -4.81 3.96 0.31
C LEU A 227 -4.35 4.68 1.58
N ASP A 228 -5.27 5.37 2.23
CA ASP A 228 -5.04 6.03 3.51
C ASP A 228 -5.25 5.04 4.67
N GLY A 229 -4.20 4.70 5.41
CA GLY A 229 -4.26 3.79 6.55
C GLY A 229 -5.15 4.28 7.70
N THR A 230 -5.39 5.59 7.80
CA THR A 230 -6.30 6.14 8.82
C THR A 230 -7.78 5.83 8.54
N SER A 231 -8.09 5.45 7.29
CA SER A 231 -9.45 5.08 6.87
C SER A 231 -9.91 3.73 7.40
N GLY A 232 -9.01 2.91 7.99
CA GLY A 232 -9.35 1.59 8.51
C GLY A 232 -10.01 0.70 7.44
N GLN A 233 -11.11 0.04 7.75
CA GLN A 233 -11.81 -0.89 6.84
C GLN A 233 -12.31 -0.21 5.54
N ASN A 234 -12.51 1.10 5.50
CA ASN A 234 -12.85 1.81 4.26
C ASN A 234 -11.73 1.69 3.21
N ALA A 235 -10.46 1.54 3.62
CA ALA A 235 -9.37 1.31 2.68
C ALA A 235 -9.53 -0.02 1.92
N VAL A 236 -9.98 -1.07 2.59
CA VAL A 236 -10.28 -2.38 1.98
C VAL A 236 -11.41 -2.25 0.95
N ILE A 237 -12.48 -1.54 1.31
CA ILE A 237 -13.61 -1.29 0.41
C ILE A 237 -13.16 -0.52 -0.84
N GLN A 238 -12.39 0.55 -0.67
CA GLN A 238 -11.84 1.32 -1.79
C GLN A 238 -10.98 0.46 -2.71
N ALA A 239 -10.11 -0.39 -2.16
CA ALA A 239 -9.28 -1.27 -2.97
C ALA A 239 -10.12 -2.27 -3.79
N LYS A 240 -11.17 -2.85 -3.20
CA LYS A 240 -12.13 -3.71 -3.92
C LYS A 240 -12.81 -2.95 -5.07
N GLU A 241 -13.28 -1.74 -4.81
CA GLU A 241 -13.93 -0.90 -5.82
C GLU A 241 -13.01 -0.50 -6.98
N PHE A 242 -11.72 -0.18 -6.69
CA PHE A 242 -10.74 0.10 -7.73
C PHE A 242 -10.36 -1.16 -8.51
N ALA A 243 -10.30 -2.33 -7.87
CA ALA A 243 -10.03 -3.60 -8.55
C ALA A 243 -11.13 -3.99 -9.57
N GLU A 244 -12.36 -3.49 -9.40
CA GLU A 244 -13.42 -3.62 -10.40
C GLU A 244 -13.19 -2.73 -11.63
N VAL A 245 -12.40 -1.65 -11.47
CA VAL A 245 -12.19 -0.62 -12.50
C VAL A 245 -10.92 -0.88 -13.31
N THR A 246 -9.86 -1.37 -12.66
CA THR A 246 -8.55 -1.59 -13.28
C THR A 246 -7.81 -2.74 -12.62
N ASN A 247 -6.85 -3.33 -13.35
CA ASN A 247 -5.98 -4.37 -12.80
C ASN A 247 -4.96 -3.77 -11.84
N ILE A 248 -5.24 -3.80 -10.54
CA ILE A 248 -4.31 -3.35 -9.50
C ILE A 248 -3.23 -4.40 -9.27
N THR A 249 -1.96 -4.01 -9.39
CA THR A 249 -0.81 -4.91 -9.18
C THR A 249 -0.15 -4.74 -7.81
N GLY A 250 -0.45 -3.65 -7.11
CA GLY A 250 0.11 -3.39 -5.80
C GLY A 250 -0.58 -2.25 -5.04
N ILE A 251 -0.34 -2.23 -3.74
CA ILE A 251 -0.90 -1.26 -2.79
C ILE A 251 0.22 -0.43 -2.19
N VAL A 252 0.00 0.88 -2.12
CA VAL A 252 0.77 1.84 -1.31
C VAL A 252 -0.12 2.27 -0.16
N LEU A 253 0.23 1.90 1.06
CA LEU A 253 -0.53 2.27 2.24
C LEU A 253 0.13 3.42 2.97
N THR A 254 -0.56 4.57 3.09
CA THR A 254 -0.02 5.82 3.63
C THR A 254 -0.48 6.11 5.05
N LYS A 255 0.14 7.07 5.72
CA LYS A 255 -0.25 7.65 7.02
C LYS A 255 -0.31 6.66 8.18
N LEU A 256 0.52 5.61 8.14
CA LEU A 256 0.56 4.62 9.24
C LEU A 256 1.13 5.20 10.54
N ASP A 257 1.96 6.25 10.45
CA ASP A 257 2.54 6.97 11.59
C ASP A 257 1.50 7.76 12.39
N GLY A 258 0.42 8.15 11.75
CA GLY A 258 -0.67 8.93 12.36
C GLY A 258 -1.75 8.09 13.04
N THR A 259 -1.77 6.77 12.86
CA THR A 259 -2.94 5.93 13.18
C THR A 259 -2.66 4.81 14.19
N ALA A 260 -3.67 4.47 14.97
CA ALA A 260 -3.75 3.22 15.75
C ALA A 260 -4.40 2.07 14.94
N LYS A 261 -4.82 2.31 13.70
CA LYS A 261 -5.59 1.39 12.84
C LYS A 261 -4.72 0.53 11.91
N GLY A 262 -3.44 0.38 12.18
CA GLY A 262 -2.53 -0.34 11.30
C GLY A 262 -2.83 -1.84 11.14
N GLY A 263 -3.71 -2.43 11.95
CA GLY A 263 -4.26 -3.76 11.73
C GLY A 263 -4.94 -3.93 10.36
N VAL A 264 -5.39 -2.82 9.75
CA VAL A 264 -5.94 -2.83 8.39
C VAL A 264 -4.99 -3.45 7.35
N VAL A 265 -3.66 -3.37 7.56
CA VAL A 265 -2.66 -4.03 6.69
C VAL A 265 -2.91 -5.53 6.65
N ILE A 266 -3.22 -6.15 7.80
CA ILE A 266 -3.51 -7.59 7.91
C ILE A 266 -4.79 -7.92 7.13
N GLY A 267 -5.84 -7.11 7.31
CA GLY A 267 -7.10 -7.24 6.56
C GLY A 267 -6.88 -7.15 5.05
N ILE A 268 -6.16 -6.13 4.60
CA ILE A 268 -5.81 -5.93 3.19
C ILE A 268 -5.07 -7.16 2.62
N CYS A 269 -4.03 -7.65 3.30
CA CYS A 269 -3.26 -8.81 2.85
C CYS A 269 -4.08 -10.11 2.85
N SER A 270 -5.04 -10.24 3.78
CA SER A 270 -5.91 -11.42 3.90
C SER A 270 -7.02 -11.46 2.86
N GLU A 271 -7.69 -10.32 2.63
CA GLU A 271 -8.91 -10.23 1.81
C GLU A 271 -8.65 -9.92 0.35
N LEU A 272 -7.60 -9.11 0.08
CA LEU A 272 -7.23 -8.74 -1.26
C LEU A 272 -6.06 -9.62 -1.72
N ASN A 273 -6.18 -10.22 -2.88
CA ASN A 273 -5.08 -10.97 -3.48
C ASN A 273 -4.08 -10.03 -4.20
N ILE A 274 -3.89 -8.83 -3.62
CA ILE A 274 -3.06 -7.74 -4.15
C ILE A 274 -1.96 -7.46 -3.11
N PRO A 275 -0.67 -7.49 -3.51
CA PRO A 275 0.43 -7.27 -2.58
C PRO A 275 0.54 -5.81 -2.12
N VAL A 276 0.88 -5.61 -0.85
CA VAL A 276 1.34 -4.31 -0.38
C VAL A 276 2.79 -4.13 -0.84
N LYS A 277 3.08 -3.07 -1.60
CA LYS A 277 4.41 -2.78 -2.13
C LYS A 277 5.16 -1.74 -1.28
N PHE A 278 4.42 -0.74 -0.79
CA PHE A 278 4.98 0.35 0.01
C PHE A 278 4.09 0.71 1.17
N ILE A 279 4.73 1.22 2.23
CA ILE A 279 4.08 1.81 3.39
C ILE A 279 4.67 3.20 3.68
N GLY A 280 3.79 4.17 3.95
CA GLY A 280 4.14 5.52 4.38
C GLY A 280 4.12 5.60 5.91
N VAL A 281 5.26 5.97 6.47
CA VAL A 281 5.52 5.99 7.92
C VAL A 281 5.97 7.36 8.41
N GLY A 282 5.60 8.43 7.70
CA GLY A 282 5.93 9.80 8.02
C GLY A 282 5.82 10.75 6.83
N GLU A 283 6.12 12.03 7.04
CA GLU A 283 5.96 13.10 6.04
C GLU A 283 7.23 13.40 5.24
N GLY A 284 8.41 12.94 5.68
CA GLY A 284 9.68 13.16 5.01
C GLY A 284 9.77 12.47 3.66
N ILE A 285 10.69 12.96 2.78
CA ILE A 285 10.90 12.40 1.44
C ILE A 285 11.30 10.91 1.48
N ASN A 286 11.97 10.47 2.53
CA ASN A 286 12.46 9.11 2.74
C ASN A 286 11.55 8.27 3.65
N ASP A 287 10.30 8.70 3.90
CA ASP A 287 9.37 8.00 4.79
C ASP A 287 8.34 7.15 4.05
N LEU A 288 8.59 6.84 2.77
CA LEU A 288 7.93 5.78 2.03
C LEU A 288 8.88 4.59 1.96
N GLN A 289 8.51 3.49 2.62
CA GLN A 289 9.34 2.31 2.75
C GLN A 289 8.79 1.17 1.89
N LYS A 290 9.67 0.34 1.30
CA LYS A 290 9.24 -0.92 0.69
C LYS A 290 8.62 -1.80 1.77
N PHE A 291 7.52 -2.46 1.46
CA PHE A 291 6.89 -3.34 2.43
C PHE A 291 7.70 -4.64 2.58
N ASP A 292 8.17 -4.88 3.80
CA ASP A 292 8.74 -6.15 4.22
C ASP A 292 7.80 -6.77 5.26
N SER A 293 7.18 -7.89 4.89
CA SER A 293 6.16 -8.56 5.70
C SER A 293 6.70 -9.06 7.04
N LYS A 294 7.95 -9.55 7.06
CA LYS A 294 8.58 -10.06 8.29
C LYS A 294 8.94 -8.93 9.24
N GLU A 295 9.54 -7.87 8.71
CA GLU A 295 9.89 -6.69 9.51
C GLU A 295 8.63 -5.96 10.01
N PHE A 296 7.57 -5.90 9.18
CA PHE A 296 6.29 -5.33 9.60
C PHE A 296 5.65 -6.16 10.72
N ALA A 297 5.59 -7.50 10.58
CA ALA A 297 5.09 -8.37 11.63
C ALA A 297 5.87 -8.21 12.94
N ARG A 298 7.21 -8.16 12.87
CA ARG A 298 8.06 -7.89 14.05
C ARG A 298 7.80 -6.52 14.67
N ALA A 299 7.62 -5.48 13.83
CA ALA A 299 7.36 -4.14 14.33
C ALA A 299 5.98 -4.04 15.01
N LEU A 300 4.99 -4.80 14.54
CA LEU A 300 3.63 -4.79 15.06
C LEU A 300 3.45 -5.65 16.31
N LEU A 301 4.04 -6.85 16.32
CA LEU A 301 3.75 -7.89 17.33
C LEU A 301 4.81 -8.04 18.42
N GLY A 302 6.01 -7.60 18.11
CA GLY A 302 7.08 -7.74 19.05
C GLY A 302 8.13 -7.38 19.42
#